data_5c3a8a815cc1e141f57a572147815cc2
#
_entry.id   5c3a8a815cc1e141f57a572147815cc2
#
_cell.length_a   1.000
_cell.length_b   1.000
_cell.length_c   1.000
_cell.angle_alpha   90.00
_cell.angle_beta   90.00
_cell.angle_gamma   90.00
#
_symmetry.space_group_name_H-M   'P 1'
#
loop_
_entity.id
_entity.type
_entity.pdbx_description
1 polymer ?
#
loop_
_entity_poly.entity_id
_entity_poly.type
_entity_poly.pdbx_seq_one_letter_code
_entity_poly.pdbx_strand_id
1 'polypeptide(L)'
;MALKSKNKVSANFNMSSMTDIVFLLLIFFMLTSTLVTQNALDLLLPKSQNSNTNNPPTSVQIEDIGGDEIPNFYIDADRDNPIEINNLEKILLEKLNSKEESDKGIVLEADNTVDIGYVVKVMEIASNNNFKIVLATSQEE
;
A
#
# COMPACT_ATOMS: atom_id res chain seq x y z
N MET A 1 22.90 -11.13 -74.52
CA MET A 1 23.03 -12.22 -73.51
C MET A 1 22.77 -11.68 -72.13
N ALA A 2 21.63 -12.06 -71.54
CA ALA A 2 21.25 -11.56 -70.22
C ALA A 2 21.66 -12.61 -69.15
N LEU A 3 22.58 -12.24 -68.29
CA LEU A 3 22.96 -13.05 -67.14
C LEU A 3 21.98 -12.82 -66.02
N LYS A 4 21.07 -13.78 -65.86
CA LYS A 4 20.06 -13.82 -64.80
C LYS A 4 20.70 -14.42 -63.55
N SER A 5 21.29 -13.58 -62.69
CA SER A 5 21.78 -13.98 -61.39
C SER A 5 20.58 -14.27 -60.47
N LYS A 6 20.33 -15.52 -60.20
CA LYS A 6 19.33 -15.99 -59.26
C LYS A 6 19.97 -16.13 -57.88
N ASN A 7 20.04 -15.05 -57.14
CA ASN A 7 20.40 -15.13 -55.72
C ASN A 7 19.25 -15.84 -54.98
N LYS A 8 19.43 -17.14 -54.72
CA LYS A 8 18.62 -17.87 -53.77
C LYS A 8 19.09 -17.51 -52.37
N VAL A 9 18.40 -16.59 -51.75
CA VAL A 9 18.55 -16.37 -50.31
C VAL A 9 17.92 -17.59 -49.63
N SER A 10 18.74 -18.56 -49.21
CA SER A 10 18.28 -19.65 -48.35
C SER A 10 18.22 -19.09 -46.93
N ALA A 11 17.03 -18.79 -46.47
CA ALA A 11 16.79 -18.50 -45.06
C ALA A 11 16.97 -19.83 -44.29
N ASN A 12 18.19 -20.15 -43.92
CA ASN A 12 18.46 -21.22 -42.97
C ASN A 12 18.01 -20.71 -41.60
N PHE A 13 16.76 -21.03 -41.24
CA PHE A 13 16.29 -20.81 -39.87
C PHE A 13 17.09 -21.73 -38.97
N ASN A 14 18.01 -21.13 -38.26
CA ASN A 14 18.83 -21.85 -37.27
C ASN A 14 17.97 -22.09 -36.05
N MET A 15 17.47 -23.32 -35.89
CA MET A 15 16.59 -23.72 -34.76
C MET A 15 17.27 -23.44 -33.41
N SER A 16 18.59 -23.50 -33.38
CA SER A 16 19.38 -23.19 -32.18
C SER A 16 19.27 -21.71 -31.73
N SER A 17 19.22 -20.78 -32.68
CA SER A 17 19.02 -19.36 -32.36
C SER A 17 17.61 -19.05 -31.86
N MET A 18 16.63 -19.79 -32.38
CA MET A 18 15.23 -19.63 -31.97
C MET A 18 14.99 -20.12 -30.54
N THR A 19 15.60 -21.25 -30.18
CA THR A 19 15.53 -21.78 -28.79
C THR A 19 16.22 -20.89 -27.80
N ASP A 20 17.31 -20.24 -28.18
CA ASP A 20 18.03 -19.28 -27.30
C ASP A 20 17.18 -18.06 -27.00
N ILE A 21 16.55 -17.48 -28.03
CA ILE A 21 15.65 -16.32 -27.84
C ILE A 21 14.47 -16.70 -26.92
N VAL A 22 13.85 -17.85 -27.11
CA VAL A 22 12.74 -18.31 -26.28
C VAL A 22 13.20 -18.53 -24.83
N PHE A 23 14.39 -19.10 -24.64
CA PHE A 23 14.96 -19.33 -23.32
C PHE A 23 15.28 -18.01 -22.60
N LEU A 24 15.88 -17.04 -23.27
CA LEU A 24 16.14 -15.71 -22.71
C LEU A 24 14.84 -14.99 -22.34
N LEU A 25 13.80 -15.13 -23.16
CA LEU A 25 12.49 -14.53 -22.90
C LEU A 25 11.82 -15.16 -21.69
N LEU A 26 11.94 -16.49 -21.52
CA LEU A 26 11.44 -17.19 -20.33
C LEU A 26 12.15 -16.76 -19.06
N ILE A 27 13.49 -16.65 -19.09
CA ILE A 27 14.27 -16.16 -17.93
C ILE A 27 13.89 -14.72 -17.61
N PHE A 28 13.74 -13.88 -18.63
CA PHE A 28 13.31 -12.48 -18.44
C PHE A 28 11.95 -12.41 -17.75
N PHE A 29 10.94 -13.16 -18.21
CA PHE A 29 9.65 -13.21 -17.57
C PHE A 29 9.70 -13.80 -16.14
N MET A 30 10.52 -14.80 -15.92
CA MET A 30 10.71 -15.38 -14.59
C MET A 30 11.29 -14.33 -13.62
N LEU A 31 12.33 -13.59 -14.04
CA LEU A 31 12.95 -12.56 -13.22
C LEU A 31 12.02 -11.36 -12.99
N THR A 32 11.28 -10.91 -14.00
CA THR A 32 10.35 -9.80 -13.87
C THR A 32 9.11 -10.18 -13.06
N SER A 33 8.66 -11.43 -13.12
CA SER A 33 7.52 -11.91 -12.33
C SER A 33 7.79 -11.91 -10.83
N THR A 34 9.03 -12.09 -10.40
CA THR A 34 9.41 -12.06 -8.98
C THR A 34 9.57 -10.65 -8.41
N LEU A 35 9.62 -9.62 -9.28
CA LEU A 35 9.78 -8.23 -8.84
C LEU A 35 8.45 -7.55 -8.47
N VAL A 36 7.32 -8.18 -8.78
CA VAL A 36 6.01 -7.66 -8.38
C VAL A 36 5.68 -8.20 -6.99
N THR A 37 6.34 -7.69 -5.97
CA THR A 37 5.81 -7.75 -4.61
C THR A 37 4.62 -6.81 -4.55
N GLN A 38 3.44 -7.35 -4.77
CA GLN A 38 2.22 -6.62 -4.45
C GLN A 38 2.13 -6.57 -2.93
N ASN A 39 2.60 -5.48 -2.35
CA ASN A 39 2.20 -5.10 -1.00
C ASN A 39 0.72 -4.69 -1.07
N ALA A 40 -0.14 -5.66 -1.28
CA ALA A 40 -1.56 -5.46 -1.10
C ALA A 40 -1.76 -5.31 0.42
N LEU A 41 -2.06 -4.09 0.84
CA LEU A 41 -2.58 -3.84 2.16
C LEU A 41 -3.90 -4.63 2.25
N ASP A 42 -3.94 -5.64 3.10
CA ASP A 42 -5.18 -6.34 3.42
C ASP A 42 -6.09 -5.37 4.19
N LEU A 43 -6.86 -4.59 3.42
CA LEU A 43 -7.86 -3.70 3.96
C LEU A 43 -9.03 -4.57 4.45
N LEU A 44 -9.02 -4.94 5.71
CA LEU A 44 -10.17 -5.54 6.36
C LEU A 44 -11.22 -4.43 6.55
N LEU A 45 -12.13 -4.31 5.57
CA LEU A 45 -13.33 -3.50 5.78
C LEU A 45 -14.11 -4.10 6.96
N PRO A 46 -14.39 -3.33 8.02
CA PRO A 46 -15.21 -3.83 9.09
C PRO A 46 -16.62 -3.99 8.57
N LYS A 47 -17.12 -5.19 8.66
CA LYS A 47 -18.56 -5.37 8.78
C LYS A 47 -18.92 -4.78 10.14
N SER A 48 -19.74 -3.74 10.15
CA SER A 48 -20.33 -3.18 11.36
C SER A 48 -21.16 -4.26 12.07
N GLN A 49 -20.49 -5.12 12.81
CA GLN A 49 -21.11 -5.93 13.84
C GLN A 49 -20.77 -5.24 15.14
N ASN A 50 -21.83 -4.87 15.87
CA ASN A 50 -21.76 -4.42 17.25
C ASN A 50 -20.86 -5.34 18.06
N SER A 51 -19.57 -5.09 18.07
CA SER A 51 -18.67 -5.69 19.02
C SER A 51 -18.77 -4.86 20.29
N ASN A 52 -19.48 -5.40 21.28
CA ASN A 52 -19.39 -4.96 22.66
C ASN A 52 -17.96 -5.22 23.18
N THR A 53 -17.00 -4.51 22.66
CA THR A 53 -15.65 -4.49 23.23
C THR A 53 -15.59 -3.35 24.22
N ASN A 54 -15.26 -3.66 25.46
CA ASN A 54 -15.08 -2.67 26.52
C ASN A 54 -13.90 -1.72 26.27
N ASN A 55 -13.14 -1.93 25.20
CA ASN A 55 -12.04 -1.11 24.73
C ASN A 55 -12.31 -0.61 23.32
N PRO A 56 -12.60 0.67 23.12
CA PRO A 56 -12.75 1.23 21.78
C PRO A 56 -11.41 1.12 21.01
N PRO A 57 -11.47 0.89 19.69
CA PRO A 57 -10.27 0.94 18.86
C PRO A 57 -9.62 2.32 18.94
N THR A 58 -8.32 2.38 18.79
CA THR A 58 -7.59 3.66 18.74
C THR A 58 -7.96 4.38 17.44
N SER A 59 -8.45 5.61 17.52
CA SER A 59 -8.70 6.42 16.33
C SER A 59 -7.46 7.25 15.98
N VAL A 60 -7.17 7.34 14.68
CA VAL A 60 -6.19 8.26 14.10
C VAL A 60 -6.92 9.17 13.14
N GLN A 61 -6.90 10.46 13.40
CA GLN A 61 -7.54 11.47 12.55
C GLN A 61 -6.48 12.26 11.81
N ILE A 62 -6.70 12.53 10.53
CA ILE A 62 -5.85 13.38 9.69
C ILE A 62 -6.68 14.60 9.29
N GLU A 63 -6.28 15.76 9.74
CA GLU A 63 -6.94 17.03 9.44
C GLU A 63 -6.09 17.86 8.47
N ASP A 64 -6.69 18.28 7.37
CA ASP A 64 -6.06 19.18 6.44
C ASP A 64 -6.10 20.61 7.01
N ILE A 65 -4.94 21.24 7.13
CA ILE A 65 -4.81 22.62 7.60
C ILE A 65 -4.78 23.63 6.47
N GLY A 66 -4.91 23.15 5.23
CA GLY A 66 -4.95 23.98 4.02
C GLY A 66 -3.58 24.40 3.51
N GLY A 67 -3.49 24.64 2.21
CA GLY A 67 -2.25 24.98 1.53
C GLY A 67 -1.34 23.78 1.28
N ASP A 68 -0.03 24.04 1.11
CA ASP A 68 0.98 23.00 0.91
C ASP A 68 1.59 22.52 2.25
N GLU A 69 0.88 22.72 3.36
CA GLU A 69 1.37 22.37 4.69
C GLU A 69 1.11 20.89 5.01
N ILE A 70 1.94 20.34 5.90
CA ILE A 70 1.79 18.95 6.37
C ILE A 70 0.55 18.88 7.25
N PRO A 71 -0.38 17.93 7.01
CA PRO A 71 -1.61 17.83 7.81
C PRO A 71 -1.30 17.49 9.27
N ASN A 72 -2.22 17.84 10.15
CA ASN A 72 -2.18 17.47 11.55
C ASN A 72 -2.73 16.07 11.77
N PHE A 73 -2.08 15.31 12.66
CA PHE A 73 -2.53 13.99 13.08
C PHE A 73 -2.98 14.06 14.53
N TYR A 74 -4.08 13.39 14.84
CA TYR A 74 -4.62 13.31 16.19
C TYR A 74 -4.90 11.85 16.54
N ILE A 75 -4.70 11.49 17.80
CA ILE A 75 -5.03 10.15 18.33
C ILE A 75 -6.17 10.29 19.33
N ASP A 76 -7.20 9.42 19.17
CA ASP A 76 -8.41 9.40 20.01
C ASP A 76 -9.12 10.75 20.13
N ALA A 77 -9.13 11.51 19.01
CA ALA A 77 -9.76 12.83 18.89
C ALA A 77 -9.20 13.89 19.88
N ASP A 78 -7.98 13.72 20.38
CA ASP A 78 -7.28 14.71 21.19
C ASP A 78 -6.76 15.85 20.30
N ARG A 79 -7.61 16.82 20.00
CA ARG A 79 -7.32 17.95 19.11
C ARG A 79 -6.42 19.02 19.76
N ASP A 80 -6.19 18.92 21.06
CA ASP A 80 -5.31 19.86 21.76
C ASP A 80 -3.83 19.55 21.55
N ASN A 81 -3.52 18.31 21.12
CA ASN A 81 -2.15 17.83 20.92
C ASN A 81 -1.96 17.27 19.50
N PRO A 82 -1.74 18.15 18.50
CA PRO A 82 -1.42 17.68 17.15
C PRO A 82 -0.08 16.95 17.13
N ILE A 83 -0.01 15.85 16.40
CA ILE A 83 1.15 14.96 16.32
C ILE A 83 1.77 15.10 14.93
N GLU A 84 3.08 15.23 14.86
CA GLU A 84 3.81 15.15 13.61
C GLU A 84 3.88 13.68 13.13
N ILE A 85 3.81 13.47 11.82
CA ILE A 85 3.84 12.13 11.21
C ILE A 85 5.06 11.30 11.64
N ASN A 86 6.21 11.96 11.88
CA ASN A 86 7.45 11.30 12.30
C ASN A 86 7.35 10.72 13.73
N ASN A 87 6.49 11.26 14.56
CA ASN A 87 6.28 10.83 15.94
C ASN A 87 5.10 9.90 16.09
N LEU A 88 4.24 9.84 15.07
CA LEU A 88 2.99 9.07 15.08
C LEU A 88 3.23 7.58 15.35
N GLU A 89 4.21 6.98 14.68
CA GLU A 89 4.56 5.56 14.85
C GLU A 89 4.93 5.24 16.31
N LYS A 90 5.80 6.07 16.90
CA LYS A 90 6.25 5.87 18.28
C LYS A 90 5.10 5.94 19.28
N ILE A 91 4.22 6.91 19.13
CA ILE A 91 3.08 7.11 20.03
C ILE A 91 2.06 5.97 19.87
N LEU A 92 1.81 5.52 18.61
CA LEU A 92 0.95 4.38 18.34
C LEU A 92 1.51 3.10 18.95
N LEU A 93 2.82 2.87 18.86
CA LEU A 93 3.49 1.71 19.47
C LEU A 93 3.34 1.73 20.99
N GLU A 94 3.60 2.85 21.64
CA GLU A 94 3.43 2.98 23.09
C GLU A 94 1.98 2.67 23.52
N LYS A 95 1.01 3.19 22.78
CA LYS A 95 -0.41 3.08 23.12
C LYS A 95 -0.97 1.68 22.84
N LEU A 96 -0.60 1.08 21.70
CA LEU A 96 -1.14 -0.21 21.27
C LEU A 96 -0.39 -1.40 21.90
N ASN A 97 0.89 -1.26 22.25
CA ASN A 97 1.61 -2.33 22.96
C ASN A 97 1.07 -2.60 24.38
N SER A 98 0.37 -1.64 24.97
CA SER A 98 -0.30 -1.82 26.24
C SER A 98 -1.65 -2.54 26.13
N LYS A 99 -2.17 -2.75 24.91
CA LYS A 99 -3.45 -3.43 24.63
C LYS A 99 -3.22 -4.91 24.30
N GLU A 100 -4.27 -5.71 24.50
CA GLU A 100 -4.25 -7.11 24.07
C GLU A 100 -4.20 -7.22 22.54
N GLU A 101 -3.69 -8.32 22.02
CA GLU A 101 -3.51 -8.54 20.58
C GLU A 101 -4.81 -8.41 19.77
N SER A 102 -5.95 -8.78 20.38
CA SER A 102 -7.28 -8.64 19.78
C SER A 102 -7.71 -7.18 19.60
N ASP A 103 -7.20 -6.29 20.45
CA ASP A 103 -7.62 -4.89 20.58
C ASP A 103 -6.66 -3.90 19.91
N LYS A 104 -5.62 -4.42 19.23
CA LYS A 104 -4.66 -3.62 18.45
C LYS A 104 -5.25 -3.20 17.10
N GLY A 105 -6.36 -2.46 17.15
CA GLY A 105 -7.05 -1.92 16.00
C GLY A 105 -6.93 -0.41 15.92
N ILE A 106 -6.74 0.10 14.71
CA ILE A 106 -6.71 1.52 14.37
C ILE A 106 -7.91 1.83 13.47
N VAL A 107 -8.68 2.83 13.82
CA VAL A 107 -9.67 3.45 12.93
C VAL A 107 -9.05 4.72 12.38
N LEU A 108 -8.81 4.75 11.08
CA LEU A 108 -8.25 5.90 10.39
C LEU A 108 -9.37 6.76 9.81
N GLU A 109 -9.40 8.01 10.18
CA GLU A 109 -10.31 9.03 9.66
C GLU A 109 -9.48 10.12 8.99
N ALA A 110 -9.82 10.53 7.79
CA ALA A 110 -9.13 11.59 7.07
C ALA A 110 -10.14 12.50 6.38
N ASP A 111 -9.85 13.80 6.39
CA ASP A 111 -10.61 14.76 5.61
C ASP A 111 -10.46 14.45 4.11
N ASN A 112 -11.48 14.75 3.34
CA ASN A 112 -11.52 14.49 1.91
C ASN A 112 -10.52 15.31 1.09
N THR A 113 -9.98 16.38 1.67
CA THR A 113 -8.96 17.25 1.09
C THR A 113 -7.52 16.80 1.36
N VAL A 114 -7.33 15.87 2.29
CA VAL A 114 -6.01 15.33 2.66
C VAL A 114 -5.41 14.56 1.49
N ASP A 115 -4.12 14.82 1.20
CA ASP A 115 -3.38 14.04 0.22
C ASP A 115 -3.36 12.56 0.63
N ILE A 116 -3.78 11.70 -0.28
CA ILE A 116 -3.83 10.25 -0.10
C ILE A 116 -2.48 9.66 0.34
N GLY A 117 -1.38 10.33 0.01
CA GLY A 117 -0.04 9.94 0.43
C GLY A 117 0.13 9.86 1.95
N TYR A 118 -0.53 10.74 2.71
CA TYR A 118 -0.50 10.70 4.17
C TYR A 118 -1.34 9.56 4.73
N VAL A 119 -2.49 9.29 4.12
CA VAL A 119 -3.34 8.13 4.45
C VAL A 119 -2.55 6.83 4.28
N VAL A 120 -1.86 6.69 3.13
CA VAL A 120 -1.02 5.51 2.84
C VAL A 120 0.13 5.37 3.83
N LYS A 121 0.79 6.46 4.23
CA LYS A 121 1.85 6.41 5.26
C LYS A 121 1.35 5.87 6.60
N VAL A 122 0.16 6.27 7.04
CA VAL A 122 -0.43 5.74 8.28
C VAL A 122 -0.75 4.25 8.13
N MET A 123 -1.25 3.84 6.96
CA MET A 123 -1.50 2.43 6.67
C MET A 123 -0.21 1.60 6.66
N GLU A 124 0.90 2.15 6.13
CA GLU A 124 2.21 1.51 6.16
C GLU A 124 2.72 1.32 7.60
N ILE A 125 2.58 2.35 8.45
CA ILE A 125 2.92 2.25 9.87
C ILE A 125 2.14 1.12 10.53
N ALA A 126 0.84 1.05 10.29
CA ALA A 126 -0.01 0.00 10.85
C ALA A 126 0.39 -1.39 10.35
N SER A 127 0.64 -1.53 9.05
CA SER A 127 1.04 -2.79 8.43
C SER A 127 2.39 -3.31 8.95
N ASN A 128 3.39 -2.42 9.06
CA ASN A 128 4.73 -2.76 9.53
C ASN A 128 4.73 -3.24 10.99
N ASN A 129 3.76 -2.79 11.78
CA ASN A 129 3.62 -3.12 13.19
C ASN A 129 2.52 -4.17 13.46
N ASN A 130 1.96 -4.79 12.43
CA ASN A 130 0.88 -5.78 12.50
C ASN A 130 -0.39 -5.27 13.21
N PHE A 131 -0.67 -3.98 13.13
CA PHE A 131 -1.92 -3.41 13.63
C PHE A 131 -3.03 -3.59 12.60
N LYS A 132 -4.22 -3.94 13.05
CA LYS A 132 -5.41 -3.95 12.21
C LYS A 132 -5.82 -2.52 11.93
N ILE A 133 -6.00 -2.15 10.67
CA ILE A 133 -6.43 -0.79 10.31
C ILE A 133 -7.71 -0.82 9.51
N VAL A 134 -8.54 0.16 9.78
CA VAL A 134 -9.83 0.37 9.14
C VAL A 134 -9.92 1.83 8.73
N LEU A 135 -10.22 2.10 7.47
CA LEU A 135 -10.53 3.44 7.02
C LEU A 135 -12.01 3.74 7.25
N ALA A 136 -12.29 4.71 8.11
CA ALA A 136 -13.63 5.23 8.28
C ALA A 136 -13.88 6.31 7.22
N THR A 137 -14.98 6.14 6.48
CA THR A 137 -15.46 7.16 5.54
C THR A 137 -16.77 7.71 6.05
N SER A 138 -16.88 9.03 6.15
CA SER A 138 -18.17 9.67 6.40
C SER A 138 -19.07 9.47 5.19
N GLN A 139 -20.26 8.91 5.38
CA GLN A 139 -21.29 9.00 4.37
C GLN A 139 -21.87 10.43 4.47
N GLU A 140 -21.68 11.22 3.42
CA GLU A 140 -22.48 12.43 3.25
C GLU A 140 -23.92 12.00 3.01
N GLU A 141 -24.83 12.41 3.92
CA GLU A 141 -26.28 12.34 3.70
C GLU A 141 -26.71 13.42 2.69
#